data_4b70cc7e2f8f915b1f4c2d6e86cb9245
#
_entry.id   4b70cc7e2f8f915b1f4c2d6e86cb9245
#
_cell.length_a   1.000
_cell.length_b   1.000
_cell.length_c   1.000
_cell.angle_alpha   90.00
_cell.angle_beta   90.00
_cell.angle_gamma   90.00
#
_symmetry.space_group_name_H-M   'P 1'
#
loop_
_entity.id
_entity.type
_entity.pdbx_description
1 polymer ?
#
loop_
_entity_poly.entity_id
_entity_poly.type
_entity_poly.pdbx_seq_one_letter_code
_entity_poly.pdbx_strand_id
1 'polypeptide(L)'
;HRSLIGPCTHLAADGIYPTNSNRRFCTTKKLQTNFVSKGKKVKDKDVKKVTTHVLQEMKNRGEKISMLTGYDFSMARIIDASGIDVILVGDSASNVMAGHETTLPITLDQMIYHAASVVRACNRSLVVVDMPFGSYQGNSKEALNSAIRIMKETGGHAVKMEGGEEIVESVKRILTAGIPVMGHLGLTPQSIYKFGTYQVRAKEEVEADRLIHDAKLLAESGCFAIVLEK
;
A
#
# COMPACT_ATOMS: atom_id res chain seq x y z
N HIS A 1 -4.80 -32.82 -13.11
CA HIS A 1 -4.85 -33.19 -14.53
C HIS A 1 -3.84 -32.36 -15.31
N ARG A 2 -2.84 -33.07 -15.80
CA ARG A 2 -1.93 -32.96 -16.95
C ARG A 2 -1.82 -31.59 -17.64
N SER A 3 -0.59 -31.12 -17.56
CA SER A 3 0.14 -30.20 -18.42
C SER A 3 0.22 -30.68 -19.88
N LEU A 4 0.22 -29.73 -20.80
CA LEU A 4 0.82 -29.92 -22.14
C LEU A 4 1.51 -28.59 -22.50
N ILE A 5 2.83 -28.57 -22.38
CA ILE A 5 3.73 -27.63 -23.04
C ILE A 5 4.36 -28.37 -24.19
N GLY A 6 4.18 -27.88 -25.41
CA GLY A 6 4.87 -28.34 -26.62
C GLY A 6 5.83 -27.25 -27.11
N PRO A 7 7.01 -27.59 -27.63
CA PRO A 7 8.07 -26.64 -27.94
C PRO A 7 7.91 -25.98 -29.31
N CYS A 8 8.23 -24.70 -29.39
CA CYS A 8 8.48 -23.98 -30.64
C CYS A 8 9.81 -24.40 -31.24
N THR A 9 9.77 -25.04 -32.38
CA THR A 9 10.94 -25.28 -33.25
C THR A 9 11.09 -24.16 -34.25
N HIS A 10 12.35 -23.73 -34.42
CA HIS A 10 12.87 -22.84 -35.44
C HIS A 10 12.48 -23.29 -36.86
N LEU A 11 12.17 -22.30 -37.69
CA LEU A 11 12.42 -22.39 -39.14
C LEU A 11 13.00 -21.06 -39.61
N ALA A 12 14.21 -21.18 -40.10
CA ALA A 12 14.95 -20.12 -40.78
C ALA A 12 14.74 -20.27 -42.30
N ALA A 13 14.90 -19.15 -42.96
CA ALA A 13 15.50 -18.93 -44.28
C ALA A 13 14.62 -18.99 -45.55
N ASP A 14 14.92 -17.96 -46.28
CA ASP A 14 15.08 -17.81 -47.72
C ASP A 14 13.94 -17.23 -48.56
N GLY A 15 14.24 -15.99 -48.92
CA GLY A 15 14.44 -15.49 -50.25
C GLY A 15 13.19 -15.25 -51.09
N ILE A 16 13.12 -14.05 -51.55
CA ILE A 16 12.80 -13.52 -52.90
C ILE A 16 11.89 -12.30 -52.76
N TYR A 17 12.48 -11.12 -52.93
CA TYR A 17 11.75 -9.89 -53.21
C TYR A 17 11.49 -9.77 -54.71
N PRO A 18 10.33 -9.44 -55.17
CA PRO A 18 10.13 -8.78 -56.45
C PRO A 18 9.93 -7.26 -56.21
N THR A 19 10.81 -6.50 -56.81
CA THR A 19 10.64 -5.08 -57.03
C THR A 19 9.45 -4.80 -57.93
N ASN A 20 8.46 -4.05 -57.42
CA ASN A 20 7.58 -3.32 -58.33
C ASN A 20 7.19 -1.97 -57.74
N SER A 21 7.60 -0.95 -58.45
CA SER A 21 7.31 0.45 -58.30
C SER A 21 5.81 0.70 -58.52
N ASN A 22 5.12 1.13 -57.49
CA ASN A 22 3.95 2.03 -57.50
C ASN A 22 3.28 2.02 -56.12
N ARG A 23 3.92 2.68 -55.12
CA ARG A 23 3.22 2.99 -53.88
C ARG A 23 2.67 4.41 -53.94
N ARG A 24 1.40 4.53 -54.22
CA ARG A 24 0.66 5.74 -53.88
C ARG A 24 0.78 5.94 -52.35
N PHE A 25 1.36 7.05 -51.94
CA PHE A 25 1.38 7.48 -50.56
C PHE A 25 -0.07 7.71 -50.10
N CYS A 26 -0.57 6.79 -49.31
CA CYS A 26 -1.78 7.01 -48.55
C CYS A 26 -1.44 8.01 -47.47
N THR A 27 -1.82 9.27 -47.62
CA THR A 27 -1.74 10.28 -46.59
C THR A 27 -2.66 9.87 -45.46
N THR A 28 -2.08 9.35 -44.38
CA THR A 28 -2.77 9.15 -43.10
C THR A 28 -3.23 10.50 -42.61
N LYS A 29 -4.53 10.82 -42.79
CA LYS A 29 -5.19 11.84 -42.03
C LYS A 29 -4.91 11.56 -40.54
N LYS A 30 -4.22 12.48 -39.87
CA LYS A 30 -4.13 12.51 -38.43
C LYS A 30 -5.54 12.44 -37.86
N LEU A 31 -5.95 11.28 -37.38
CA LEU A 31 -7.04 11.18 -36.42
C LEU A 31 -6.55 11.86 -35.14
N GLN A 32 -6.79 13.16 -35.03
CA GLN A 32 -6.76 13.83 -33.76
C GLN A 32 -7.94 13.25 -32.96
N THR A 33 -7.67 12.21 -32.19
CA THR A 33 -8.58 11.78 -31.15
C THR A 33 -8.59 12.88 -30.09
N ASN A 34 -9.54 13.81 -30.20
CA ASN A 34 -9.92 14.71 -29.14
C ASN A 34 -10.56 13.88 -27.99
N PHE A 35 -9.77 13.06 -27.30
CA PHE A 35 -10.10 12.53 -25.98
C PHE A 35 -9.70 13.56 -24.90
N VAL A 36 -10.11 14.79 -25.08
CA VAL A 36 -10.28 15.71 -23.96
C VAL A 36 -11.78 15.69 -23.68
N SER A 37 -12.22 14.72 -22.88
CA SER A 37 -13.47 14.90 -22.18
C SER A 37 -13.35 16.21 -21.41
N LYS A 38 -14.21 17.19 -21.73
CA LYS A 38 -14.46 18.35 -20.88
C LYS A 38 -15.06 17.84 -19.56
N GLY A 39 -14.27 17.14 -18.76
CA GLY A 39 -14.54 16.93 -17.37
C GLY A 39 -14.64 18.33 -16.77
N LYS A 40 -15.84 18.76 -16.37
CA LYS A 40 -16.00 19.91 -15.50
C LYS A 40 -14.96 19.73 -14.40
N LYS A 41 -13.99 20.65 -14.26
CA LYS A 41 -13.17 20.78 -13.06
C LYS A 41 -14.16 20.94 -11.93
N VAL A 42 -14.48 19.86 -11.22
CA VAL A 42 -15.12 19.93 -9.92
C VAL A 42 -14.15 20.79 -9.10
N LYS A 43 -14.64 21.95 -8.68
CA LYS A 43 -13.83 22.84 -7.85
C LYS A 43 -13.49 22.03 -6.60
N ASP A 44 -12.21 21.80 -6.37
CA ASP A 44 -11.59 21.02 -5.26
C ASP A 44 -12.00 21.48 -3.84
N LYS A 45 -12.95 22.42 -3.73
CA LYS A 45 -13.32 23.09 -2.48
C LYS A 45 -14.32 22.31 -1.61
N ASP A 46 -14.94 21.24 -2.11
CA ASP A 46 -16.01 20.54 -1.39
C ASP A 46 -15.74 19.05 -1.06
N VAL A 47 -14.53 18.55 -1.32
CA VAL A 47 -14.21 17.17 -1.00
C VAL A 47 -13.85 17.07 0.47
N LYS A 48 -14.75 16.52 1.30
CA LYS A 48 -14.48 16.25 2.72
C LYS A 48 -13.41 15.16 2.84
N LYS A 49 -12.23 15.55 3.36
CA LYS A 49 -11.13 14.61 3.60
C LYS A 49 -11.46 13.64 4.73
N VAL A 50 -11.06 12.39 4.55
CA VAL A 50 -11.09 11.38 5.61
C VAL A 50 -9.89 11.59 6.52
N THR A 51 -10.14 11.67 7.82
CA THR A 51 -9.14 11.78 8.88
C THR A 51 -9.35 10.67 9.90
N THR A 52 -8.41 10.47 10.81
CA THR A 52 -8.57 9.51 11.92
C THR A 52 -9.80 9.82 12.75
N HIS A 53 -10.15 11.11 12.91
CA HIS A 53 -11.38 11.53 13.59
C HIS A 53 -12.64 11.10 12.84
N VAL A 54 -12.66 11.29 11.52
CA VAL A 54 -13.78 10.83 10.67
C VAL A 54 -13.97 9.30 10.76
N LEU A 55 -12.87 8.54 10.77
CA LEU A 55 -12.94 7.09 10.94
C LEU A 55 -13.54 6.71 12.30
N GLN A 56 -13.19 7.44 13.37
CA GLN A 56 -13.78 7.22 14.69
C GLN A 56 -15.28 7.56 14.71
N GLU A 57 -15.70 8.63 14.04
CA GLU A 57 -17.11 8.95 13.89
C GLU A 57 -17.88 7.87 13.11
N MET A 58 -17.31 7.36 12.01
CA MET A 58 -17.91 6.25 11.24
C MET A 58 -18.11 5.02 12.14
N LYS A 59 -17.07 4.63 12.90
CA LYS A 59 -17.17 3.52 13.86
C LYS A 59 -18.29 3.75 14.87
N ASN A 60 -18.41 4.94 15.44
CA ASN A 60 -19.43 5.28 16.42
C ASN A 60 -20.86 5.19 15.84
N ARG A 61 -21.00 5.44 14.53
CA ARG A 61 -22.28 5.28 13.80
C ARG A 61 -22.53 3.85 13.30
N GLY A 62 -21.58 2.91 13.52
CA GLY A 62 -21.68 1.53 13.00
C GLY A 62 -21.42 1.43 11.48
N GLU A 63 -20.86 2.46 10.85
CA GLU A 63 -20.52 2.45 9.44
C GLU A 63 -19.26 1.64 9.18
N LYS A 64 -19.24 0.88 8.07
CA LYS A 64 -18.05 0.15 7.64
C LYS A 64 -17.06 1.08 7.01
N ILE A 65 -15.79 0.90 7.37
CA ILE A 65 -14.65 1.63 6.80
C ILE A 65 -14.04 0.77 5.71
N SER A 66 -13.87 1.35 4.52
CA SER A 66 -13.24 0.67 3.39
C SER A 66 -11.75 1.02 3.29
N MET A 67 -10.90 0.00 3.11
CA MET A 67 -9.46 0.18 2.92
C MET A 67 -8.96 -0.67 1.76
N LEU A 68 -8.15 -0.06 0.88
CA LEU A 68 -7.45 -0.75 -0.20
C LEU A 68 -5.98 -0.35 -0.23
N THR A 69 -5.14 -1.25 -0.72
CA THR A 69 -3.73 -0.95 -1.00
C THR A 69 -3.59 -0.18 -2.31
N GLY A 70 -2.61 0.74 -2.36
CA GLY A 70 -2.24 1.47 -3.56
C GLY A 70 -0.77 1.84 -3.53
N TYR A 71 -0.07 1.72 -4.67
CA TYR A 71 1.38 1.81 -4.71
C TYR A 71 1.91 2.86 -5.69
N ASP A 72 1.06 3.41 -6.55
CA ASP A 72 1.42 4.38 -7.56
C ASP A 72 0.35 5.46 -7.74
N PHE A 73 0.70 6.53 -8.45
CA PHE A 73 -0.16 7.68 -8.69
C PHE A 73 -1.44 7.31 -9.46
N SER A 74 -1.35 6.48 -10.50
CA SER A 74 -2.46 6.21 -11.40
C SER A 74 -3.54 5.38 -10.73
N MET A 75 -3.13 4.30 -10.04
CA MET A 75 -4.04 3.45 -9.29
C MET A 75 -4.63 4.17 -8.09
N ALA A 76 -3.82 4.90 -7.32
CA ALA A 76 -4.30 5.66 -6.17
C ALA A 76 -5.37 6.68 -6.56
N ARG A 77 -5.23 7.35 -7.72
CA ARG A 77 -6.23 8.28 -8.22
C ARG A 77 -7.57 7.62 -8.55
N ILE A 78 -7.54 6.40 -9.10
CA ILE A 78 -8.74 5.61 -9.39
C ILE A 78 -9.40 5.17 -8.08
N ILE A 79 -8.60 4.68 -7.13
CA ILE A 79 -9.06 4.21 -5.81
C ILE A 79 -9.70 5.38 -5.04
N ASP A 80 -9.03 6.54 -4.96
CA ASP A 80 -9.56 7.74 -4.28
C ASP A 80 -10.88 8.20 -4.90
N ALA A 81 -10.96 8.23 -6.24
CA ALA A 81 -12.17 8.61 -6.96
C ALA A 81 -13.33 7.62 -6.77
N SER A 82 -13.07 6.36 -6.41
CA SER A 82 -14.11 5.36 -6.11
C SER A 82 -14.75 5.54 -4.73
N GLY A 83 -14.23 6.45 -3.90
CA GLY A 83 -14.78 6.75 -2.58
C GLY A 83 -14.26 5.87 -1.44
N ILE A 84 -13.15 5.16 -1.64
CA ILE A 84 -12.47 4.40 -0.57
C ILE A 84 -12.04 5.33 0.56
N ASP A 85 -12.21 4.90 1.81
CA ASP A 85 -11.94 5.76 2.97
C ASP A 85 -10.43 5.81 3.32
N VAL A 86 -9.74 4.68 3.20
CA VAL A 86 -8.32 4.56 3.53
C VAL A 86 -7.56 3.93 2.37
N ILE A 87 -6.44 4.53 1.98
CA ILE A 87 -5.47 3.92 1.07
C ILE A 87 -4.23 3.56 1.87
N LEU A 88 -3.86 2.28 1.84
CA LEU A 88 -2.65 1.77 2.47
C LEU A 88 -1.53 1.68 1.43
N VAL A 89 -0.43 2.37 1.68
CA VAL A 89 0.82 2.13 0.95
C VAL A 89 1.56 1.03 1.69
N GLY A 90 1.30 -0.21 1.28
CA GLY A 90 1.82 -1.40 1.94
C GLY A 90 3.27 -1.70 1.57
N ASP A 91 4.04 -2.27 2.51
CA ASP A 91 5.37 -2.84 2.23
C ASP A 91 5.30 -4.06 1.28
N SER A 92 4.09 -4.61 1.08
CA SER A 92 3.77 -5.54 0.00
C SER A 92 4.08 -5.00 -1.42
N ALA A 93 4.40 -3.70 -1.57
CA ALA A 93 5.04 -3.17 -2.77
C ALA A 93 6.33 -3.93 -3.13
N SER A 94 7.04 -4.49 -2.14
CA SER A 94 8.17 -5.41 -2.35
C SER A 94 7.79 -6.59 -3.26
N ASN A 95 6.63 -7.19 -3.00
CA ASN A 95 6.15 -8.33 -3.79
C ASN A 95 5.54 -7.88 -5.12
N VAL A 96 4.53 -6.97 -5.07
CA VAL A 96 3.67 -6.70 -6.21
C VAL A 96 4.25 -5.68 -7.20
N MET A 97 5.19 -4.83 -6.76
CA MET A 97 5.84 -3.83 -7.61
C MET A 97 7.27 -4.22 -7.99
N ALA A 98 8.03 -4.81 -7.05
CA ALA A 98 9.42 -5.16 -7.25
C ALA A 98 9.65 -6.67 -7.55
N GLY A 99 8.64 -7.53 -7.32
CA GLY A 99 8.71 -8.97 -7.62
C GLY A 99 9.52 -9.80 -6.62
N HIS A 100 9.76 -9.27 -5.42
CA HIS A 100 10.42 -10.04 -4.36
C HIS A 100 9.49 -11.09 -3.74
N GLU A 101 10.04 -12.14 -3.18
CA GLU A 101 9.27 -13.23 -2.52
C GLU A 101 8.64 -12.79 -1.19
N THR A 102 9.24 -11.81 -0.51
CA THR A 102 8.78 -11.31 0.80
C THR A 102 8.71 -9.78 0.81
N THR A 103 8.11 -9.22 1.88
CA THR A 103 8.07 -7.78 2.09
C THR A 103 9.39 -7.21 2.62
N LEU A 104 10.31 -8.05 3.10
CA LEU A 104 11.52 -7.65 3.80
C LEU A 104 12.52 -6.79 3.00
N PRO A 105 12.72 -7.00 1.67
CA PRO A 105 13.73 -6.26 0.92
C PRO A 105 13.42 -4.79 0.70
N ILE A 106 12.15 -4.35 0.80
CA ILE A 106 11.80 -2.97 0.50
C ILE A 106 12.41 -2.01 1.52
N THR A 107 13.06 -0.97 1.02
CA THR A 107 13.72 0.03 1.85
C THR A 107 12.77 1.17 2.25
N LEU A 108 13.15 1.94 3.28
CA LEU A 108 12.41 3.15 3.67
C LEU A 108 12.33 4.17 2.52
N ASP A 109 13.41 4.33 1.74
CA ASP A 109 13.43 5.26 0.60
C ASP A 109 12.46 4.83 -0.51
N GLN A 110 12.36 3.54 -0.78
CA GLN A 110 11.38 3.00 -1.73
C GLN A 110 9.94 3.19 -1.23
N MET A 111 9.69 2.96 0.06
CA MET A 111 8.38 3.23 0.65
C MET A 111 8.01 4.71 0.55
N ILE A 112 8.95 5.61 0.81
CA ILE A 112 8.78 7.06 0.64
C ILE A 112 8.44 7.41 -0.82
N TYR A 113 9.13 6.82 -1.79
CA TYR A 113 8.84 7.02 -3.21
C TYR A 113 7.39 6.63 -3.57
N HIS A 114 6.96 5.42 -3.17
CA HIS A 114 5.61 4.95 -3.40
C HIS A 114 4.57 5.83 -2.69
N ALA A 115 4.79 6.11 -1.41
CA ALA A 115 3.87 6.90 -0.60
C ALA A 115 3.71 8.34 -1.13
N ALA A 116 4.80 9.00 -1.51
CA ALA A 116 4.75 10.33 -2.12
C ALA A 116 3.94 10.33 -3.43
N SER A 117 4.04 9.25 -4.21
CA SER A 117 3.26 9.10 -5.46
C SER A 117 1.77 8.96 -5.16
N VAL A 118 1.40 8.13 -4.17
CA VAL A 118 0.01 7.91 -3.74
C VAL A 118 -0.59 9.17 -3.13
N VAL A 119 0.12 9.84 -2.23
CA VAL A 119 -0.38 11.05 -1.57
C VAL A 119 -0.71 12.15 -2.57
N ARG A 120 0.13 12.35 -3.60
CA ARG A 120 -0.14 13.33 -4.67
C ARG A 120 -1.41 13.03 -5.49
N ALA A 121 -1.84 11.77 -5.49
CA ALA A 121 -3.01 11.32 -6.24
C ALA A 121 -4.33 11.47 -5.45
N CYS A 122 -4.25 11.51 -4.12
CA CYS A 122 -5.41 11.44 -3.23
C CYS A 122 -5.91 12.83 -2.83
N ASN A 123 -7.21 13.04 -2.98
CA ASN A 123 -7.89 14.27 -2.55
C ASN A 123 -8.74 14.04 -1.30
N ARG A 124 -9.27 12.82 -1.12
CA ARG A 124 -10.23 12.46 -0.06
C ARG A 124 -9.67 11.46 0.94
N SER A 125 -9.12 10.36 0.47
CA SER A 125 -8.78 9.20 1.31
C SER A 125 -7.68 9.50 2.33
N LEU A 126 -7.79 8.90 3.52
CA LEU A 126 -6.70 8.86 4.48
C LEU A 126 -5.59 7.95 3.92
N VAL A 127 -4.38 8.46 3.78
CA VAL A 127 -3.24 7.66 3.32
C VAL A 127 -2.42 7.21 4.53
N VAL A 128 -2.33 5.89 4.71
CA VAL A 128 -1.51 5.22 5.73
C VAL A 128 -0.30 4.60 5.04
N VAL A 129 0.89 4.71 5.63
CA VAL A 129 2.13 4.21 5.04
C VAL A 129 2.75 3.17 5.96
N ASP A 130 3.06 1.99 5.43
CA ASP A 130 3.79 0.98 6.19
C ASP A 130 5.21 1.42 6.48
N MET A 131 5.63 1.22 7.73
CA MET A 131 7.02 1.28 8.09
C MET A 131 7.68 -0.06 7.70
N PRO A 132 8.66 -0.07 6.78
CA PRO A 132 9.25 -1.31 6.31
C PRO A 132 10.10 -1.99 7.39
N PHE A 133 10.31 -3.29 7.21
CA PHE A 133 11.18 -4.08 8.10
C PHE A 133 12.55 -3.42 8.30
N GLY A 134 13.03 -3.41 9.54
CA GLY A 134 14.31 -2.80 9.94
C GLY A 134 14.22 -1.30 10.22
N SER A 135 13.09 -0.63 9.97
CA SER A 135 12.96 0.81 10.18
C SER A 135 12.45 1.21 11.58
N TYR A 136 11.98 0.24 12.39
CA TYR A 136 11.38 0.52 13.70
C TYR A 136 11.63 -0.55 14.77
N GLN A 137 12.14 -1.72 14.41
CA GLN A 137 12.33 -2.83 15.34
C GLN A 137 13.58 -2.67 16.21
N GLY A 138 14.56 -1.88 15.78
CA GLY A 138 15.84 -1.72 16.49
C GLY A 138 15.70 -0.96 17.80
N ASN A 139 15.09 0.23 17.76
CA ASN A 139 14.81 1.05 18.94
C ASN A 139 13.79 2.17 18.62
N SER A 140 13.21 2.75 19.66
CA SER A 140 12.15 3.77 19.53
C SER A 140 12.62 5.09 18.91
N LYS A 141 13.91 5.45 19.01
CA LYS A 141 14.47 6.65 18.39
C LYS A 141 14.58 6.50 16.87
N GLU A 142 15.05 5.36 16.40
CA GLU A 142 15.11 5.05 14.96
C GLU A 142 13.70 4.93 14.37
N ALA A 143 12.78 4.30 15.09
CA ALA A 143 11.37 4.24 14.72
C ALA A 143 10.77 5.64 14.51
N LEU A 144 10.99 6.55 15.47
CA LEU A 144 10.54 7.93 15.34
C LEU A 144 11.17 8.65 14.13
N ASN A 145 12.48 8.52 13.93
CA ASN A 145 13.16 9.14 12.80
C ASN A 145 12.60 8.66 11.45
N SER A 146 12.36 7.35 11.33
CA SER A 146 11.76 6.74 10.14
C SER A 146 10.34 7.25 9.89
N ALA A 147 9.51 7.31 10.95
CA ALA A 147 8.16 7.86 10.86
C ALA A 147 8.16 9.34 10.47
N ILE A 148 9.05 10.16 11.05
CA ILE A 148 9.22 11.58 10.69
C ILE A 148 9.58 11.72 9.20
N ARG A 149 10.49 10.90 8.67
CA ARG A 149 10.85 10.90 7.27
C ARG A 149 9.63 10.60 6.38
N ILE A 150 8.88 9.55 6.69
CA ILE A 150 7.65 9.22 5.97
C ILE A 150 6.72 10.44 5.95
N MET A 151 6.38 11.00 7.11
CA MET A 151 5.43 12.11 7.18
C MET A 151 5.91 13.36 6.42
N LYS A 152 7.17 13.73 6.58
CA LYS A 152 7.73 14.96 5.98
C LYS A 152 7.97 14.85 4.48
N GLU A 153 8.48 13.71 4.02
CA GLU A 153 8.88 13.54 2.63
C GLU A 153 7.71 13.14 1.72
N THR A 154 6.66 12.55 2.29
CA THR A 154 5.50 12.07 1.51
C THR A 154 4.25 12.93 1.67
N GLY A 155 4.06 13.57 2.82
CA GLY A 155 2.79 14.16 3.22
C GLY A 155 1.72 13.12 3.61
N GLY A 156 2.12 11.88 3.92
CA GLY A 156 1.24 10.83 4.44
C GLY A 156 0.55 11.25 5.75
N HIS A 157 -0.55 10.57 6.08
CA HIS A 157 -1.40 10.99 7.19
C HIS A 157 -1.20 10.15 8.45
N ALA A 158 -0.69 8.93 8.32
CA ALA A 158 -0.44 7.99 9.41
C ALA A 158 0.61 6.95 8.98
N VAL A 159 1.17 6.23 9.94
CA VAL A 159 2.04 5.07 9.69
C VAL A 159 1.40 3.79 10.19
N LYS A 160 1.75 2.62 9.58
CA LYS A 160 1.38 1.29 10.08
C LYS A 160 2.62 0.53 10.54
N MET A 161 2.49 -0.24 11.62
CA MET A 161 3.57 -1.00 12.23
C MET A 161 3.06 -2.40 12.59
N GLU A 162 3.89 -3.43 12.32
CA GLU A 162 3.62 -4.81 12.64
C GLU A 162 4.25 -5.21 13.97
N GLY A 163 3.48 -5.85 14.84
CA GLY A 163 3.89 -6.35 16.14
C GLY A 163 2.99 -5.89 17.28
N GLY A 164 3.14 -6.52 18.42
CA GLY A 164 2.42 -6.28 19.67
C GLY A 164 3.28 -5.60 20.72
N GLU A 165 3.39 -6.26 21.89
CA GLU A 165 4.12 -5.76 23.05
C GLU A 165 5.56 -5.32 22.70
N GLU A 166 6.25 -6.05 21.84
CA GLU A 166 7.64 -5.81 21.45
C GLU A 166 7.89 -4.46 20.76
N ILE A 167 6.86 -3.84 20.17
CA ILE A 167 6.98 -2.54 19.48
C ILE A 167 6.30 -1.38 20.23
N VAL A 168 5.68 -1.62 21.38
CA VAL A 168 4.86 -0.62 22.12
C VAL A 168 5.66 0.63 22.45
N GLU A 169 6.93 0.52 22.81
CA GLU A 169 7.78 1.67 23.06
C GLU A 169 7.92 2.57 21.83
N SER A 170 8.17 1.94 20.66
CA SER A 170 8.24 2.64 19.38
C SER A 170 6.90 3.31 19.02
N VAL A 171 5.79 2.59 19.20
CA VAL A 171 4.43 3.12 18.99
C VAL A 171 4.17 4.35 19.84
N LYS A 172 4.40 4.26 21.15
CA LYS A 172 4.20 5.38 22.08
C LYS A 172 5.08 6.58 21.74
N ARG A 173 6.32 6.34 21.32
CA ARG A 173 7.27 7.39 20.93
C ARG A 173 6.78 8.15 19.70
N ILE A 174 6.27 7.44 18.69
CA ILE A 174 5.72 8.02 17.46
C ILE A 174 4.43 8.79 17.76
N LEU A 175 3.52 8.22 18.54
CA LEU A 175 2.27 8.87 18.96
C LEU A 175 2.52 10.16 19.74
N THR A 176 3.51 10.16 20.65
CA THR A 176 3.91 11.36 21.41
C THR A 176 4.41 12.49 20.52
N ALA A 177 4.99 12.17 19.36
CA ALA A 177 5.39 13.16 18.35
C ALA A 177 4.21 13.68 17.50
N GLY A 178 2.98 13.21 17.75
CA GLY A 178 1.77 13.63 17.03
C GLY A 178 1.51 12.89 15.72
N ILE A 179 2.20 11.77 15.46
CA ILE A 179 2.01 10.94 14.27
C ILE A 179 1.01 9.83 14.58
N PRO A 180 -0.14 9.74 13.88
CA PRO A 180 -1.08 8.65 14.09
C PRO A 180 -0.50 7.29 13.69
N VAL A 181 -0.77 6.26 14.50
CA VAL A 181 -0.28 4.90 14.28
C VAL A 181 -1.45 3.92 14.10
N MET A 182 -1.37 3.09 13.07
CA MET A 182 -2.18 1.89 12.87
C MET A 182 -1.36 0.66 13.27
N GLY A 183 -1.88 -0.19 14.15
CA GLY A 183 -1.27 -1.47 14.50
C GLY A 183 -1.56 -2.54 13.47
N HIS A 184 -0.72 -3.60 13.42
CA HIS A 184 -0.97 -4.78 12.60
C HIS A 184 -0.57 -6.04 13.38
N LEU A 185 -1.54 -6.92 13.58
CA LEU A 185 -1.43 -8.15 14.36
C LEU A 185 -1.94 -9.36 13.56
N GLY A 186 -1.74 -10.55 14.12
CA GLY A 186 -2.06 -11.83 13.48
C GLY A 186 -0.88 -12.32 12.64
N LEU A 187 -1.12 -12.64 11.38
CA LEU A 187 -0.02 -12.91 10.45
C LEU A 187 0.60 -11.57 10.04
N THR A 188 1.81 -11.33 10.49
CA THR A 188 2.59 -10.15 10.13
C THR A 188 3.65 -10.55 9.10
N PRO A 189 3.55 -10.12 7.82
CA PRO A 189 4.45 -10.54 6.74
C PRO A 189 5.93 -10.25 7.02
N GLN A 190 6.24 -9.20 7.77
CA GLN A 190 7.62 -8.90 8.20
C GLN A 190 8.21 -9.97 9.11
N SER A 191 7.37 -10.79 9.75
CA SER A 191 7.79 -11.91 10.61
C SER A 191 7.73 -13.27 9.89
N ILE A 192 7.65 -13.30 8.57
CA ILE A 192 7.42 -14.54 7.80
C ILE A 192 8.44 -15.64 8.07
N TYR A 193 9.71 -15.31 8.25
CA TYR A 193 10.74 -16.30 8.58
C TYR A 193 10.62 -16.84 10.01
N LYS A 194 10.08 -16.05 10.95
CA LYS A 194 9.75 -16.52 12.29
C LYS A 194 8.58 -17.50 12.26
N PHE A 195 7.59 -17.25 11.43
CA PHE A 195 6.40 -18.11 11.31
C PHE A 195 6.63 -19.32 10.41
N GLY A 196 7.49 -19.20 9.40
CA GLY A 196 7.80 -20.25 8.43
C GLY A 196 6.65 -20.60 7.48
N THR A 197 5.51 -19.92 7.58
CA THR A 197 4.29 -20.21 6.80
C THR A 197 3.32 -19.04 6.81
N TYR A 198 2.48 -18.93 5.76
CA TYR A 198 1.37 -17.98 5.65
C TYR A 198 0.03 -18.53 6.19
N GLN A 199 0.07 -19.46 7.13
CA GLN A 199 -1.16 -20.02 7.72
C GLN A 199 -1.83 -19.06 8.70
N VAL A 200 -3.14 -19.27 8.93
CA VAL A 200 -3.94 -18.56 9.92
C VAL A 200 -3.28 -18.69 11.30
N ARG A 201 -3.15 -17.56 12.00
CA ARG A 201 -2.56 -17.45 13.34
C ARG A 201 -3.63 -17.59 14.44
N ALA A 202 -3.17 -17.61 15.69
CA ALA A 202 -4.02 -17.62 16.89
C ALA A 202 -5.05 -18.77 16.90
N LYS A 203 -4.67 -19.94 16.39
CA LYS A 203 -5.50 -21.15 16.48
C LYS A 203 -5.43 -21.81 17.87
N GLU A 204 -4.29 -21.71 18.50
CA GLU A 204 -4.06 -22.22 19.85
C GLU A 204 -4.44 -21.15 20.88
N GLU A 205 -4.98 -21.57 22.03
CA GLU A 205 -5.49 -20.67 23.07
C GLU A 205 -4.44 -19.66 23.55
N VAL A 206 -3.22 -20.11 23.78
CA VAL A 206 -2.10 -19.25 24.22
C VAL A 206 -1.79 -18.17 23.20
N GLU A 207 -1.81 -18.49 21.91
CA GLU A 207 -1.57 -17.52 20.84
C GLU A 207 -2.76 -16.55 20.68
N ALA A 208 -3.97 -17.05 20.87
CA ALA A 208 -5.19 -16.23 20.85
C ALA A 208 -5.20 -15.23 22.00
N ASP A 209 -4.88 -15.66 23.22
CA ASP A 209 -4.79 -14.81 24.40
C ASP A 209 -3.73 -13.71 24.21
N ARG A 210 -2.58 -14.07 23.66
CA ARG A 210 -1.52 -13.10 23.33
C ARG A 210 -2.01 -12.07 22.30
N LEU A 211 -2.68 -12.52 21.23
CA LEU A 211 -3.23 -11.64 20.22
C LEU A 211 -4.24 -10.64 20.81
N ILE A 212 -5.11 -11.10 21.70
CA ILE A 212 -6.08 -10.27 22.41
C ILE A 212 -5.39 -9.27 23.34
N HIS A 213 -4.36 -9.72 24.07
CA HIS A 213 -3.53 -8.86 24.92
C HIS A 213 -2.87 -7.75 24.11
N ASP A 214 -2.18 -8.11 23.01
CA ASP A 214 -1.47 -7.17 22.15
C ASP A 214 -2.42 -6.16 21.50
N ALA A 215 -3.62 -6.60 21.07
CA ALA A 215 -4.63 -5.71 20.51
C ALA A 215 -5.11 -4.67 21.53
N LYS A 216 -5.36 -5.07 22.78
CA LYS A 216 -5.73 -4.17 23.87
C LYS A 216 -4.60 -3.18 24.16
N LEU A 217 -3.36 -3.67 24.26
CA LEU A 217 -2.19 -2.86 24.57
C LEU A 217 -1.93 -1.78 23.50
N LEU A 218 -2.09 -2.12 22.21
CA LEU A 218 -1.97 -1.16 21.13
C LEU A 218 -3.10 -0.12 21.15
N ALA A 219 -4.34 -0.55 21.41
CA ALA A 219 -5.49 0.35 21.53
C ALA A 219 -5.30 1.33 22.70
N GLU A 220 -4.90 0.84 23.88
CA GLU A 220 -4.63 1.65 25.09
C GLU A 220 -3.43 2.59 24.89
N SER A 221 -2.47 2.19 24.05
CA SER A 221 -1.34 3.05 23.68
C SER A 221 -1.74 4.20 22.77
N GLY A 222 -2.94 4.15 22.14
CA GLY A 222 -3.49 5.22 21.30
C GLY A 222 -3.45 4.96 19.81
N CYS A 223 -3.23 3.73 19.36
CA CYS A 223 -3.41 3.37 17.95
C CYS A 223 -4.85 3.65 17.51
N PHE A 224 -5.03 4.36 16.39
CA PHE A 224 -6.37 4.73 15.92
C PHE A 224 -7.12 3.58 15.24
N ALA A 225 -6.40 2.57 14.80
CA ALA A 225 -6.92 1.35 14.17
C ALA A 225 -5.93 0.19 14.32
N ILE A 226 -6.43 -1.03 14.15
CA ILE A 226 -5.62 -2.25 14.13
C ILE A 226 -6.08 -3.10 12.95
N VAL A 227 -5.13 -3.56 12.15
CA VAL A 227 -5.32 -4.61 11.14
C VAL A 227 -5.14 -5.96 11.83
N LEU A 228 -6.05 -6.89 11.58
CA LEU A 228 -5.92 -8.29 11.99
C LEU A 228 -5.87 -9.13 10.71
N GLU A 229 -4.72 -9.72 10.42
CA GLU A 229 -4.53 -10.56 9.25
C GLU A 229 -4.47 -12.04 9.68
N LYS A 230 -5.33 -12.89 9.00
CA LYS A 230 -5.40 -14.35 9.20
C LYS A 230 -5.41 -14.79 10.66
#